data_69e4aea4d495be0bc05fdec142b79d6d
#
_entry.id   69e4aea4d495be0bc05fdec142b79d6d
#
_cell.length_a   1.000
_cell.length_b   1.000
_cell.length_c   1.000
_cell.angle_alpha   90.00
_cell.angle_beta   90.00
_cell.angle_gamma   90.00
#
_symmetry.space_group_name_H-M   'P 1'
#
loop_
_entity.id
_entity.type
_entity.pdbx_description
1 polymer ?
#
loop_
_entity_poly.entity_id
_entity_poly.type
_entity_poly.pdbx_seq_one_letter_code
_entity_poly.pdbx_strand_id
1 'polypeptide(L)'
;MERTEMINSFYDGYYEDTRLERSRHGQLEYRTTMHFIHCCQPQPGSVLELGAGTGRYSVALAKEGYRVTAVELAERNLELLRQNARGLGNLTALQGDAVDLSRFADDSFDLTLLLGPLYHLYDKRDRDAALCEAIRVTRSGGHILTAFLSVHAILFDNYLQGNLADGLAENFDADYRARHFQDQLFTGYDIPELEALYDGLPVTPVTLAATNGILELAEGRADFAMSDEEFEAYAAYHLRFCEQRELLGSSSHLLHICRKSCK
;
A
#
# COMPACT_ATOMS: atom_id res chain seq x y z
N MET A 1 21.21 -10.13 5.34
CA MET A 1 20.05 -11.07 5.24
C MET A 1 19.43 -10.87 3.89
N GLU A 2 19.00 -11.91 3.21
CA GLU A 2 18.25 -11.75 1.96
C GLU A 2 16.90 -11.07 2.25
N ARG A 3 16.42 -10.22 1.35
CA ARG A 3 15.16 -9.46 1.52
C ARG A 3 13.97 -10.37 1.87
N THR A 4 13.85 -11.48 1.18
CA THR A 4 12.78 -12.47 1.42
C THR A 4 12.84 -13.07 2.83
N GLU A 5 14.04 -13.35 3.34
CA GLU A 5 14.22 -13.86 4.71
C GLU A 5 13.84 -12.82 5.76
N MET A 6 14.18 -11.56 5.53
CA MET A 6 13.83 -10.44 6.41
C MET A 6 12.32 -10.24 6.49
N ILE A 7 11.65 -10.27 5.33
CA ILE A 7 10.18 -10.14 5.23
C ILE A 7 9.49 -11.31 5.94
N ASN A 8 9.89 -12.55 5.65
CA ASN A 8 9.31 -13.73 6.31
C ASN A 8 9.48 -13.67 7.83
N SER A 9 10.70 -13.35 8.30
CA SER A 9 10.99 -13.25 9.75
C SER A 9 10.12 -12.20 10.45
N PHE A 10 9.83 -11.08 9.81
CA PHE A 10 8.95 -10.06 10.36
C PHE A 10 7.50 -10.54 10.44
N TYR A 11 6.95 -11.05 9.33
CA TYR A 11 5.56 -11.46 9.26
C TYR A 11 5.25 -12.76 10.01
N ASP A 12 6.25 -13.58 10.36
CA ASP A 12 6.08 -14.72 11.26
C ASP A 12 5.63 -14.29 12.67
N GLY A 13 6.04 -13.11 13.12
CA GLY A 13 5.69 -12.54 14.42
C GLY A 13 4.59 -11.46 14.38
N TYR A 14 4.17 -11.01 13.20
CA TYR A 14 3.26 -9.88 13.05
C TYR A 14 1.81 -10.31 12.78
N TYR A 15 0.85 -9.63 13.40
CA TYR A 15 -0.58 -9.92 13.27
C TYR A 15 -1.21 -9.13 12.11
N GLU A 16 -0.78 -9.39 10.87
CA GLU A 16 -1.28 -8.70 9.66
C GLU A 16 -2.79 -8.89 9.45
N ASP A 17 -3.33 -10.05 9.82
CA ASP A 17 -4.74 -10.41 9.59
C ASP A 17 -5.76 -9.42 10.19
N THR A 18 -5.38 -8.74 11.28
CA THR A 18 -6.27 -7.78 11.96
C THR A 18 -5.81 -6.33 11.87
N ARG A 19 -4.71 -6.02 11.17
CA ARG A 19 -4.11 -4.69 11.12
C ARG A 19 -5.13 -3.61 10.73
N LEU A 20 -5.89 -3.86 9.67
CA LEU A 20 -6.88 -2.91 9.14
C LEU A 20 -8.22 -2.87 9.92
N GLU A 21 -8.36 -3.62 11.01
CA GLU A 21 -9.58 -3.66 11.82
C GLU A 21 -9.38 -3.13 13.25
N ARG A 22 -8.17 -3.28 13.81
CA ARG A 22 -7.88 -3.06 15.24
C ARG A 22 -7.85 -1.60 15.65
N SER A 23 -7.63 -0.68 14.72
CA SER A 23 -7.47 0.74 14.97
C SER A 23 -8.37 1.58 14.05
N ARG A 24 -8.67 2.82 14.44
CA ARG A 24 -9.43 3.75 13.60
C ARG A 24 -8.66 4.13 12.34
N HIS A 25 -7.35 4.36 12.46
CA HIS A 25 -6.51 4.64 11.28
C HIS A 25 -6.49 3.47 10.29
N GLY A 26 -6.38 2.22 10.76
CA GLY A 26 -6.43 1.04 9.91
C GLY A 26 -7.79 0.87 9.21
N GLN A 27 -8.89 1.09 9.94
CA GLN A 27 -10.24 1.08 9.35
C GLN A 27 -10.40 2.18 8.30
N LEU A 28 -9.84 3.37 8.55
CA LEU A 28 -9.89 4.48 7.59
C LEU A 28 -9.05 4.19 6.35
N GLU A 29 -7.83 3.65 6.52
CA GLU A 29 -6.98 3.19 5.42
C GLU A 29 -7.71 2.20 4.51
N TYR A 30 -8.34 1.19 5.11
CA TYR A 30 -9.13 0.21 4.36
C TYR A 30 -10.28 0.86 3.58
N ARG A 31 -11.07 1.72 4.24
CA ARG A 31 -12.23 2.39 3.61
C ARG A 31 -11.79 3.31 2.47
N THR A 32 -10.73 4.08 2.67
CA THR A 32 -10.20 5.00 1.66
C THR A 32 -9.67 4.24 0.45
N THR A 33 -8.89 3.18 0.69
CA THR A 33 -8.35 2.35 -0.40
C THR A 33 -9.48 1.67 -1.18
N MET A 34 -10.47 1.07 -0.52
CA MET A 34 -11.64 0.47 -1.18
C MET A 34 -12.45 1.50 -1.97
N HIS A 35 -12.61 2.72 -1.44
CA HIS A 35 -13.27 3.80 -2.19
C HIS A 35 -12.57 4.06 -3.53
N PHE A 36 -11.25 4.20 -3.55
CA PHE A 36 -10.50 4.44 -4.79
C PHE A 36 -10.48 3.21 -5.71
N ILE A 37 -10.44 2.00 -5.17
CA ILE A 37 -10.59 0.77 -5.97
C ILE A 37 -11.91 0.82 -6.74
N HIS A 38 -13.02 1.11 -6.07
CA HIS A 38 -14.33 1.21 -6.71
C HIS A 38 -14.46 2.38 -7.69
N CYS A 39 -13.81 3.52 -7.42
CA CYS A 39 -13.74 4.63 -8.37
C CYS A 39 -12.99 4.25 -9.66
N CYS A 40 -11.88 3.51 -9.53
CA CYS A 40 -11.05 3.08 -10.66
C CYS A 40 -11.66 1.90 -11.43
N GLN A 41 -12.34 0.99 -10.75
CA GLN A 41 -12.94 -0.22 -11.32
C GLN A 41 -14.35 -0.44 -10.77
N PRO A 42 -15.36 0.34 -11.22
CA PRO A 42 -16.71 0.32 -10.65
C PRO A 42 -17.53 -0.94 -10.99
N GLN A 43 -17.05 -1.76 -11.91
CA GLN A 43 -17.69 -3.03 -12.28
C GLN A 43 -16.73 -4.19 -12.08
N PRO A 44 -17.22 -5.37 -11.67
CA PRO A 44 -16.37 -6.54 -11.51
C PRO A 44 -15.55 -6.85 -12.76
N GLY A 45 -14.24 -6.96 -12.57
CA GLY A 45 -13.25 -7.22 -13.60
C GLY A 45 -12.14 -8.15 -13.09
N SER A 46 -11.01 -8.18 -13.79
CA SER A 46 -9.80 -8.91 -13.36
C SER A 46 -8.91 -7.98 -12.53
N VAL A 47 -8.62 -8.38 -11.30
CA VAL A 47 -7.77 -7.64 -10.36
C VAL A 47 -6.55 -8.48 -10.02
N LEU A 48 -5.38 -7.86 -10.07
CA LEU A 48 -4.14 -8.38 -9.50
C LEU A 48 -3.83 -7.60 -8.22
N GLU A 49 -3.63 -8.29 -7.11
CA GLU A 49 -3.11 -7.70 -5.88
C GLU A 49 -1.72 -8.26 -5.59
N LEU A 50 -0.73 -7.36 -5.45
CA LEU A 50 0.67 -7.66 -5.14
C LEU A 50 0.98 -7.24 -3.70
N GLY A 51 1.56 -8.16 -2.93
CA GLY A 51 1.71 -8.02 -1.49
C GLY A 51 0.36 -8.11 -0.78
N ALA A 52 -0.41 -9.15 -1.12
CA ALA A 52 -1.80 -9.28 -0.69
C ALA A 52 -1.97 -9.52 0.83
N GLY A 53 -0.88 -9.75 1.56
CA GLY A 53 -0.92 -10.04 2.98
C GLY A 53 -1.82 -11.25 3.27
N THR A 54 -2.72 -11.11 4.21
CA THR A 54 -3.71 -12.14 4.55
C THR A 54 -4.98 -12.08 3.67
N GLY A 55 -4.99 -11.19 2.65
CA GLY A 55 -6.03 -11.10 1.62
C GLY A 55 -7.19 -10.20 1.96
N ARG A 56 -7.00 -9.17 2.77
CA ARG A 56 -8.08 -8.28 3.21
C ARG A 56 -8.85 -7.66 2.05
N TYR A 57 -8.14 -7.07 1.09
CA TYR A 57 -8.75 -6.50 -0.12
C TYR A 57 -9.16 -7.59 -1.10
N SER A 58 -8.30 -8.58 -1.35
CA SER A 58 -8.57 -9.71 -2.27
C SER A 58 -9.88 -10.44 -1.94
N VAL A 59 -10.09 -10.78 -0.67
CA VAL A 59 -11.29 -11.48 -0.21
C VAL A 59 -12.53 -10.60 -0.34
N ALA A 60 -12.43 -9.31 0.01
CA ALA A 60 -13.53 -8.37 -0.13
C ALA A 60 -13.95 -8.24 -1.60
N LEU A 61 -13.00 -7.98 -2.49
CA LEU A 61 -13.24 -7.86 -3.93
C LEU A 61 -13.81 -9.14 -4.55
N ALA A 62 -13.29 -10.31 -4.13
CA ALA A 62 -13.83 -11.57 -4.61
C ALA A 62 -15.29 -11.79 -4.18
N LYS A 63 -15.66 -11.41 -2.95
CA LYS A 63 -17.07 -11.42 -2.48
C LYS A 63 -17.96 -10.48 -3.27
N GLU A 64 -17.42 -9.39 -3.79
CA GLU A 64 -18.12 -8.44 -4.67
C GLU A 64 -18.17 -8.90 -6.13
N GLY A 65 -17.58 -10.06 -6.46
CA GLY A 65 -17.68 -10.68 -7.79
C GLY A 65 -16.50 -10.40 -8.72
N TYR A 66 -15.44 -9.69 -8.27
CA TYR A 66 -14.22 -9.53 -9.05
C TYR A 66 -13.49 -10.88 -9.19
N ARG A 67 -12.78 -11.07 -10.31
CA ARG A 67 -11.82 -12.17 -10.46
C ARG A 67 -10.47 -11.70 -9.92
N VAL A 68 -10.07 -12.22 -8.78
CA VAL A 68 -8.88 -11.75 -8.07
C VAL A 68 -7.75 -12.76 -8.20
N THR A 69 -6.58 -12.27 -8.57
CA THR A 69 -5.30 -12.97 -8.42
C THR A 69 -4.50 -12.23 -7.35
N ALA A 70 -4.25 -12.91 -6.24
CA ALA A 70 -3.51 -12.37 -5.11
C ALA A 70 -2.10 -13.00 -5.07
N VAL A 71 -1.07 -12.17 -5.10
CA VAL A 71 0.34 -12.58 -5.02
C VAL A 71 0.91 -12.11 -3.69
N GLU A 72 1.48 -13.03 -2.92
CA GLU A 72 2.07 -12.75 -1.61
C GLU A 72 3.45 -13.44 -1.50
N LEU A 73 4.43 -12.69 -0.96
CA LEU A 73 5.79 -13.18 -0.78
C LEU A 73 5.95 -13.96 0.52
N ALA A 74 5.40 -13.44 1.64
CA ALA A 74 5.52 -14.03 2.95
C ALA A 74 4.69 -15.30 3.08
N GLU A 75 5.34 -16.43 3.41
CA GLU A 75 4.70 -17.75 3.46
C GLU A 75 3.54 -17.79 4.45
N ARG A 76 3.73 -17.23 5.64
CA ARG A 76 2.69 -17.20 6.68
C ARG A 76 1.45 -16.41 6.22
N ASN A 77 1.65 -15.24 5.63
CA ASN A 77 0.55 -14.44 5.10
C ASN A 77 -0.20 -15.19 3.99
N LEU A 78 0.54 -15.84 3.08
CA LEU A 78 -0.04 -16.64 2.02
C LEU A 78 -0.89 -17.81 2.55
N GLU A 79 -0.45 -18.47 3.61
CA GLU A 79 -1.24 -19.52 4.27
C GLU A 79 -2.55 -18.99 4.82
N LEU A 80 -2.52 -17.84 5.51
CA LEU A 80 -3.72 -17.17 6.02
C LEU A 80 -4.62 -16.69 4.88
N LEU A 81 -4.06 -16.09 3.83
CA LEU A 81 -4.80 -15.71 2.63
C LEU A 81 -5.57 -16.90 2.04
N ARG A 82 -4.91 -18.06 1.89
CA ARG A 82 -5.56 -19.28 1.39
C ARG A 82 -6.68 -19.77 2.31
N GLN A 83 -6.53 -19.58 3.62
CA GLN A 83 -7.59 -19.91 4.58
C GLN A 83 -8.77 -18.96 4.44
N ASN A 84 -8.51 -17.66 4.38
CA ASN A 84 -9.52 -16.61 4.24
C ASN A 84 -10.27 -16.67 2.89
N ALA A 85 -9.58 -17.17 1.84
CA ALA A 85 -10.14 -17.37 0.51
C ALA A 85 -10.99 -18.64 0.34
N ARG A 86 -11.14 -19.48 1.36
CA ARG A 86 -11.89 -20.72 1.24
C ARG A 86 -13.33 -20.48 0.78
N GLY A 87 -13.73 -21.23 -0.24
CA GLY A 87 -15.07 -21.12 -0.83
C GLY A 87 -15.23 -20.01 -1.88
N LEU A 88 -14.21 -19.19 -2.14
CA LEU A 88 -14.22 -18.17 -3.17
C LEU A 88 -13.58 -18.71 -4.45
N GLY A 89 -14.38 -19.25 -5.38
CA GLY A 89 -13.89 -19.83 -6.64
C GLY A 89 -13.32 -18.82 -7.63
N ASN A 90 -13.49 -17.52 -7.38
CA ASN A 90 -13.01 -16.40 -8.19
C ASN A 90 -11.77 -15.70 -7.58
N LEU A 91 -11.15 -16.28 -6.54
CA LEU A 91 -9.89 -15.81 -5.96
C LEU A 91 -8.82 -16.90 -6.08
N THR A 92 -7.67 -16.52 -6.63
CA THR A 92 -6.48 -17.38 -6.75
C THR A 92 -5.34 -16.77 -5.95
N ALA A 93 -4.80 -17.51 -4.97
CA ALA A 93 -3.69 -17.09 -4.12
C ALA A 93 -2.39 -17.78 -4.53
N LEU A 94 -1.38 -17.00 -4.89
CA LEU A 94 -0.10 -17.45 -5.42
C LEU A 94 1.06 -16.91 -4.58
N GLN A 95 2.10 -17.73 -4.37
CA GLN A 95 3.37 -17.22 -3.89
C GLN A 95 4.14 -16.54 -5.02
N GLY A 96 4.70 -15.36 -4.73
CA GLY A 96 5.49 -14.62 -5.69
C GLY A 96 5.99 -13.29 -5.18
N ASP A 97 6.85 -12.68 -5.98
CA ASP A 97 7.46 -11.39 -5.71
C ASP A 97 6.96 -10.37 -6.74
N ALA A 98 6.67 -9.15 -6.31
CA ALA A 98 6.22 -8.06 -7.18
C ALA A 98 7.26 -7.65 -8.24
N VAL A 99 8.54 -7.97 -8.02
CA VAL A 99 9.63 -7.66 -8.96
C VAL A 99 9.69 -8.63 -10.15
N ASP A 100 9.00 -9.77 -10.09
CA ASP A 100 8.95 -10.77 -11.16
C ASP A 100 7.52 -11.29 -11.34
N LEU A 101 6.82 -10.75 -12.32
CA LEU A 101 5.49 -11.16 -12.75
C LEU A 101 5.51 -11.88 -14.10
N SER A 102 6.64 -12.48 -14.50
CA SER A 102 6.84 -13.16 -15.81
C SER A 102 5.81 -14.28 -16.09
N ARG A 103 5.19 -14.82 -15.04
CA ARG A 103 4.09 -15.80 -15.16
C ARG A 103 2.80 -15.22 -15.75
N PHE A 104 2.65 -13.88 -15.76
CA PHE A 104 1.47 -13.21 -16.31
C PHE A 104 1.81 -12.54 -17.64
N ALA A 105 0.91 -12.68 -18.60
CA ALA A 105 1.05 -11.99 -19.88
C ALA A 105 0.83 -10.48 -19.74
N ASP A 106 1.31 -9.71 -20.70
CA ASP A 106 1.03 -8.28 -20.81
C ASP A 106 -0.47 -8.04 -20.91
N ASP A 107 -0.93 -6.89 -20.40
CA ASP A 107 -2.31 -6.44 -20.53
C ASP A 107 -3.37 -7.45 -20.00
N SER A 108 -3.07 -8.18 -18.90
CA SER A 108 -3.90 -9.26 -18.36
C SER A 108 -4.96 -8.80 -17.36
N PHE A 109 -4.74 -7.68 -16.66
CA PHE A 109 -5.60 -7.23 -15.56
C PHE A 109 -6.22 -5.87 -15.84
N ASP A 110 -7.48 -5.69 -15.42
CA ASP A 110 -8.18 -4.42 -15.51
C ASP A 110 -7.69 -3.42 -14.46
N LEU A 111 -7.29 -3.94 -13.30
CA LEU A 111 -6.78 -3.21 -12.15
C LEU A 111 -5.61 -3.96 -11.51
N THR A 112 -4.53 -3.24 -11.19
CA THR A 112 -3.41 -3.78 -10.40
C THR A 112 -3.26 -2.98 -9.11
N LEU A 113 -3.22 -3.69 -7.99
CA LEU A 113 -3.00 -3.17 -6.65
C LEU A 113 -1.58 -3.54 -6.21
N LEU A 114 -0.77 -2.56 -5.87
CA LEU A 114 0.58 -2.71 -5.34
C LEU A 114 0.59 -2.09 -3.94
N LEU A 115 -0.07 -2.78 -2.97
CA LEU A 115 -0.44 -2.21 -1.67
C LEU A 115 0.50 -2.65 -0.52
N GLY A 116 1.75 -2.89 -0.80
CA GLY A 116 2.70 -3.31 0.23
C GLY A 116 4.13 -3.35 -0.25
N PRO A 117 4.40 -3.92 -1.42
CA PRO A 117 5.76 -4.22 -1.83
C PRO A 117 6.71 -3.04 -1.86
N LEU A 118 6.29 -1.83 -2.29
CA LEU A 118 7.23 -0.73 -2.52
C LEU A 118 7.90 -0.22 -1.23
N TYR A 119 7.28 -0.32 -0.09
CA TYR A 119 7.95 0.07 1.15
C TYR A 119 8.83 -1.04 1.76
N HIS A 120 8.90 -2.21 1.11
CA HIS A 120 9.89 -3.26 1.40
C HIS A 120 11.01 -3.33 0.34
N LEU A 121 10.98 -2.45 -0.66
CA LEU A 121 11.96 -2.40 -1.75
C LEU A 121 12.87 -1.18 -1.58
N TYR A 122 13.94 -1.34 -0.79
CA TYR A 122 14.94 -0.30 -0.58
C TYR A 122 15.84 -0.07 -1.80
N ASP A 123 16.05 -1.09 -2.65
CA ASP A 123 16.85 -0.97 -3.86
C ASP A 123 16.05 -0.35 -5.01
N LYS A 124 16.64 0.67 -5.66
CA LYS A 124 16.00 1.36 -6.80
C LYS A 124 15.66 0.39 -7.94
N ARG A 125 16.55 -0.56 -8.24
CA ARG A 125 16.34 -1.53 -9.32
C ARG A 125 15.10 -2.39 -9.07
N ASP A 126 14.91 -2.83 -7.84
CA ASP A 126 13.77 -3.65 -7.45
C ASP A 126 12.47 -2.85 -7.47
N ARG A 127 12.52 -1.57 -7.02
CA ARG A 127 11.37 -0.65 -7.12
C ARG A 127 10.94 -0.42 -8.57
N ASP A 128 11.92 -0.10 -9.42
CA ASP A 128 11.68 0.10 -10.85
C ASP A 128 11.11 -1.17 -11.51
N ALA A 129 11.65 -2.35 -11.16
CA ALA A 129 11.15 -3.62 -11.65
C ALA A 129 9.69 -3.88 -11.24
N ALA A 130 9.35 -3.68 -9.97
CA ALA A 130 7.98 -3.87 -9.48
C ALA A 130 6.99 -2.92 -10.17
N LEU A 131 7.35 -1.65 -10.34
CA LEU A 131 6.51 -0.67 -11.06
C LEU A 131 6.36 -1.04 -12.53
N CYS A 132 7.45 -1.38 -13.22
CA CYS A 132 7.42 -1.78 -14.63
C CYS A 132 6.56 -3.05 -14.83
N GLU A 133 6.70 -4.04 -13.97
CA GLU A 133 5.90 -5.28 -14.03
C GLU A 133 4.41 -4.99 -13.76
N ALA A 134 4.08 -4.20 -12.72
CA ALA A 134 2.70 -3.79 -12.45
C ALA A 134 2.08 -3.08 -13.66
N ILE A 135 2.82 -2.17 -14.31
CA ILE A 135 2.38 -1.47 -15.52
C ILE A 135 2.24 -2.44 -16.70
N ARG A 136 3.19 -3.35 -16.89
CA ARG A 136 3.17 -4.32 -17.99
C ARG A 136 1.92 -5.18 -17.96
N VAL A 137 1.60 -5.75 -16.80
CA VAL A 137 0.48 -6.69 -16.66
C VAL A 137 -0.89 -6.01 -16.62
N THR A 138 -0.95 -4.72 -16.32
CA THR A 138 -2.19 -3.93 -16.39
C THR A 138 -2.56 -3.64 -17.84
N ARG A 139 -3.83 -3.71 -18.19
CA ARG A 139 -4.34 -3.38 -19.55
C ARG A 139 -4.15 -1.91 -19.87
N SER A 140 -4.01 -1.60 -21.15
CA SER A 140 -4.08 -0.23 -21.63
C SER A 140 -5.36 0.45 -21.15
N GLY A 141 -5.24 1.61 -20.51
CA GLY A 141 -6.34 2.34 -19.90
C GLY A 141 -6.79 1.80 -18.53
N GLY A 142 -6.23 0.68 -18.05
CA GLY A 142 -6.43 0.17 -16.68
C GLY A 142 -5.70 1.01 -15.64
N HIS A 143 -6.05 0.83 -14.36
CA HIS A 143 -5.48 1.59 -13.26
C HIS A 143 -4.47 0.76 -12.45
N ILE A 144 -3.49 1.45 -11.91
CA ILE A 144 -2.53 0.92 -10.93
C ILE A 144 -2.65 1.77 -9.66
N LEU A 145 -2.93 1.12 -8.55
CA LEU A 145 -2.97 1.73 -7.22
C LEU A 145 -1.74 1.28 -6.43
N THR A 146 -0.95 2.22 -5.95
CA THR A 146 0.32 1.92 -5.28
C THR A 146 0.35 2.57 -3.91
N ALA A 147 0.54 1.77 -2.85
CA ALA A 147 0.69 2.28 -1.50
C ALA A 147 2.15 2.62 -1.18
N PHE A 148 2.33 3.72 -0.45
CA PHE A 148 3.61 4.22 0.04
C PHE A 148 3.51 4.59 1.52
N LEU A 149 4.66 4.52 2.21
CA LEU A 149 4.80 5.10 3.54
C LEU A 149 5.42 6.49 3.44
N SER A 150 4.91 7.42 4.23
CA SER A 150 5.51 8.76 4.37
C SER A 150 6.72 8.70 5.30
N VAL A 151 7.90 9.11 4.84
CA VAL A 151 9.10 9.22 5.68
C VAL A 151 8.89 10.19 6.85
N HIS A 152 8.09 11.24 6.63
CA HIS A 152 7.77 12.21 7.68
C HIS A 152 6.87 11.61 8.76
N ALA A 153 5.86 10.81 8.37
CA ALA A 153 5.02 10.13 9.33
C ALA A 153 5.78 9.06 10.12
N ILE A 154 6.68 8.30 9.48
CA ILE A 154 7.59 7.39 10.19
C ILE A 154 8.35 8.16 11.29
N LEU A 155 8.87 9.35 10.97
CA LEU A 155 9.56 10.18 11.96
C LEU A 155 8.61 10.64 13.08
N PHE A 156 7.39 11.07 12.73
CA PHE A 156 6.44 11.61 13.71
C PHE A 156 5.90 10.52 14.64
N ASP A 157 5.52 9.37 14.10
CA ASP A 157 4.88 8.30 14.87
C ASP A 157 5.88 7.55 15.76
N ASN A 158 7.13 7.37 15.30
CA ASN A 158 8.09 6.51 15.98
C ASN A 158 9.16 7.28 16.80
N TYR A 159 9.44 8.54 16.48
CA TYR A 159 10.64 9.21 17.02
C TYR A 159 10.38 10.55 17.73
N LEU A 160 9.20 11.19 17.57
CA LEU A 160 8.93 12.47 18.24
C LEU A 160 8.85 12.34 19.78
N GLN A 161 8.58 11.15 20.30
CA GLN A 161 8.40 10.91 21.72
C GLN A 161 9.68 10.50 22.47
N GLY A 162 10.89 10.74 21.90
CA GLY A 162 12.11 10.50 22.63
C GLY A 162 13.39 10.31 21.82
N ASN A 163 13.36 9.74 20.64
CA ASN A 163 14.56 9.36 19.88
C ASN A 163 14.70 10.15 18.56
N LEU A 164 14.34 11.44 18.57
CA LEU A 164 14.30 12.25 17.35
C LEU A 164 15.65 12.30 16.62
N ALA A 165 16.78 12.39 17.34
CA ALA A 165 18.10 12.44 16.73
C ALA A 165 18.43 11.14 15.97
N ASP A 166 18.05 10.00 16.55
CA ASP A 166 18.25 8.68 15.93
C ASP A 166 17.32 8.54 14.71
N GLY A 167 16.06 8.94 14.84
CA GLY A 167 15.09 8.92 13.74
C GLY A 167 15.52 9.78 12.56
N LEU A 168 16.06 10.96 12.82
CA LEU A 168 16.62 11.81 11.77
C LEU A 168 17.84 11.17 11.09
N ALA A 169 18.77 10.62 11.87
CA ALA A 169 19.97 9.98 11.33
C ALA A 169 19.67 8.71 10.55
N GLU A 170 18.63 7.98 10.94
CA GLU A 170 18.21 6.74 10.29
C GLU A 170 17.46 7.01 8.97
N ASN A 171 16.52 7.95 8.97
CA ASN A 171 15.58 8.13 7.86
C ASN A 171 15.99 9.23 6.87
N PHE A 172 16.95 10.09 7.22
CA PHE A 172 17.39 11.21 6.39
C PHE A 172 18.90 11.29 6.22
N ASP A 173 19.34 11.79 5.07
CA ASP A 173 20.73 12.14 4.83
C ASP A 173 21.09 13.54 5.41
N ALA A 174 22.31 14.02 5.15
CA ALA A 174 22.79 15.32 5.63
C ALA A 174 22.04 16.51 4.99
N ASP A 175 21.38 16.31 3.86
CA ASP A 175 20.55 17.30 3.16
C ASP A 175 19.05 17.12 3.46
N TYR A 176 18.72 16.30 4.47
CA TYR A 176 17.33 15.93 4.83
C TYR A 176 16.52 15.27 3.71
N ARG A 177 17.17 14.52 2.83
CA ARG A 177 16.49 13.66 1.85
C ARG A 177 16.24 12.30 2.46
N ALA A 178 15.12 11.67 2.09
CA ALA A 178 14.79 10.33 2.53
C ALA A 178 15.90 9.32 2.16
N ARG A 179 16.24 8.44 3.10
CA ARG A 179 17.26 7.41 2.91
C ARG A 179 16.61 6.07 2.60
N HIS A 180 17.21 5.37 1.62
CA HIS A 180 16.89 3.98 1.32
C HIS A 180 18.17 3.16 1.43
N PHE A 181 18.19 2.17 2.29
CA PHE A 181 19.42 1.42 2.57
C PHE A 181 19.14 -0.07 2.73
N GLN A 182 20.15 -0.87 2.52
CA GLN A 182 20.09 -2.32 2.68
C GLN A 182 19.61 -2.67 4.10
N ASP A 183 18.81 -3.73 4.19
CA ASP A 183 18.21 -4.24 5.44
C ASP A 183 17.16 -3.29 6.08
N GLN A 184 16.73 -2.23 5.39
CA GLN A 184 15.61 -1.42 5.81
C GLN A 184 14.29 -2.16 5.53
N LEU A 185 13.61 -2.58 6.60
CA LEU A 185 12.36 -3.34 6.48
C LEU A 185 11.22 -2.50 5.88
N PHE A 186 11.12 -1.24 6.34
CA PHE A 186 10.14 -0.28 5.84
C PHE A 186 10.84 0.98 5.37
N THR A 187 10.72 1.29 4.09
CA THR A 187 11.27 2.52 3.51
C THR A 187 10.16 3.54 3.30
N GLY A 188 10.40 4.76 3.76
CA GLY A 188 9.47 5.88 3.58
C GLY A 188 9.91 6.78 2.43
N TYR A 189 8.96 7.51 1.88
CA TYR A 189 9.15 8.46 0.78
C TYR A 189 8.66 9.85 1.18
N ASP A 190 9.27 10.89 0.67
CA ASP A 190 8.61 12.17 0.58
C ASP A 190 7.74 12.24 -0.70
N ILE A 191 6.82 13.20 -0.76
CA ILE A 191 5.88 13.31 -1.89
C ILE A 191 6.59 13.59 -3.22
N PRO A 192 7.56 14.54 -3.32
CA PRO A 192 8.31 14.76 -4.54
C PRO A 192 9.05 13.52 -5.06
N GLU A 193 9.68 12.76 -4.18
CA GLU A 193 10.37 11.53 -4.54
C GLU A 193 9.39 10.46 -5.04
N LEU A 194 8.28 10.29 -4.31
CA LEU A 194 7.21 9.36 -4.70
C LEU A 194 6.68 9.68 -6.10
N GLU A 195 6.37 10.94 -6.37
CA GLU A 195 5.89 11.39 -7.68
C GLU A 195 6.94 11.13 -8.77
N ALA A 196 8.22 11.38 -8.49
CA ALA A 196 9.33 11.17 -9.43
C ALA A 196 9.56 9.69 -9.82
N LEU A 197 9.08 8.70 -9.03
CA LEU A 197 9.17 7.29 -9.40
C LEU A 197 8.42 6.97 -10.69
N TYR A 198 7.46 7.79 -11.08
CA TYR A 198 6.62 7.59 -12.26
C TYR A 198 7.10 8.38 -13.48
N ASP A 199 8.18 9.19 -13.35
CA ASP A 199 8.73 9.98 -14.44
C ASP A 199 9.22 9.08 -15.59
N GLY A 200 8.72 9.35 -16.80
CA GLY A 200 9.07 8.59 -17.99
C GLY A 200 8.40 7.23 -18.12
N LEU A 201 7.61 6.80 -17.14
CA LEU A 201 6.82 5.57 -17.25
C LEU A 201 5.57 5.80 -18.14
N PRO A 202 5.07 4.76 -18.84
CA PRO A 202 3.91 4.88 -19.73
C PRO A 202 2.58 4.90 -18.96
N VAL A 203 2.46 5.84 -18.03
CA VAL A 203 1.27 6.05 -17.19
C VAL A 203 0.92 7.53 -17.11
N THR A 204 -0.34 7.81 -16.80
CA THR A 204 -0.82 9.16 -16.49
C THR A 204 -1.24 9.18 -15.03
N PRO A 205 -0.65 10.05 -14.18
CA PRO A 205 -1.12 10.24 -12.82
C PRO A 205 -2.60 10.63 -12.79
N VAL A 206 -3.36 10.03 -11.89
CA VAL A 206 -4.78 10.35 -11.66
C VAL A 206 -4.89 11.18 -10.39
N THR A 207 -4.39 10.65 -9.26
CA THR A 207 -4.37 11.35 -7.98
C THR A 207 -3.36 10.73 -7.02
N LEU A 208 -3.05 11.48 -5.95
CA LEU A 208 -2.38 11.01 -4.75
C LEU A 208 -3.31 11.29 -3.56
N ALA A 209 -3.57 10.30 -2.74
CA ALA A 209 -4.48 10.39 -1.60
C ALA A 209 -3.83 9.96 -0.29
N ALA A 210 -4.16 10.67 0.78
CA ALA A 210 -3.90 10.23 2.15
C ALA A 210 -4.89 9.11 2.50
N THR A 211 -4.43 7.96 3.02
CA THR A 211 -5.35 6.86 3.30
C THR A 211 -5.87 6.84 4.74
N ASN A 212 -5.05 7.27 5.69
CA ASN A 212 -5.40 7.29 7.12
C ASN A 212 -5.29 8.67 7.78
N GLY A 213 -4.78 9.67 7.04
CA GLY A 213 -4.65 11.03 7.53
C GLY A 213 -3.82 11.11 8.81
N ILE A 214 -4.22 12.00 9.71
CA ILE A 214 -3.55 12.20 11.01
C ILE A 214 -3.95 11.17 12.08
N LEU A 215 -4.85 10.23 11.76
CA LEU A 215 -5.43 9.35 12.79
C LEU A 215 -4.40 8.45 13.46
N GLU A 216 -3.40 7.97 12.75
CA GLU A 216 -2.36 7.11 13.34
C GLU A 216 -1.61 7.87 14.44
N LEU A 217 -1.14 9.08 14.14
CA LEU A 217 -0.49 9.94 15.13
C LEU A 217 -1.44 10.31 16.30
N ALA A 218 -2.72 10.55 16.01
CA ALA A 218 -3.70 10.89 17.03
C ALA A 218 -4.00 9.72 17.98
N GLU A 219 -4.16 8.51 17.43
CA GLU A 219 -4.41 7.28 18.22
C GLU A 219 -3.23 6.90 19.12
N GLY A 220 -1.99 7.31 18.77
CA GLY A 220 -0.82 7.14 19.64
C GLY A 220 -0.84 7.97 20.94
N ARG A 221 -1.78 8.90 21.09
CA ARG A 221 -1.91 9.74 22.28
C ARG A 221 -2.71 9.04 23.37
N ALA A 222 -2.27 9.15 24.61
CA ALA A 222 -2.93 8.55 25.76
C ALA A 222 -4.34 9.14 26.05
N ASP A 223 -4.61 10.34 25.57
CA ASP A 223 -5.90 11.05 25.72
C ASP A 223 -6.81 10.90 24.49
N PHE A 224 -6.44 10.07 23.50
CA PHE A 224 -7.28 9.86 22.32
C PHE A 224 -8.54 9.08 22.70
N ALA A 225 -9.69 9.63 22.28
CA ALA A 225 -10.98 8.98 22.36
C ALA A 225 -11.81 9.39 21.14
N MET A 226 -12.39 8.42 20.45
CA MET A 226 -13.26 8.66 19.29
C MET A 226 -14.38 7.62 19.30
N SER A 227 -15.62 8.08 19.44
CA SER A 227 -16.81 7.23 19.34
C SER A 227 -17.01 6.73 17.90
N ASP A 228 -17.91 5.75 17.69
CA ASP A 228 -18.25 5.27 16.36
C ASP A 228 -18.89 6.39 15.51
N GLU A 229 -19.75 7.22 16.10
CA GLU A 229 -20.38 8.35 15.39
C GLU A 229 -19.34 9.40 14.95
N GLU A 230 -18.38 9.73 15.82
CA GLU A 230 -17.28 10.64 15.48
C GLU A 230 -16.39 10.07 14.39
N PHE A 231 -16.13 8.77 14.43
CA PHE A 231 -15.37 8.09 13.41
C PHE A 231 -16.08 8.12 12.04
N GLU A 232 -17.38 7.85 11.98
CA GLU A 232 -18.15 7.95 10.73
C GLU A 232 -18.14 9.38 10.17
N ALA A 233 -18.30 10.38 11.03
CA ALA A 233 -18.22 11.78 10.62
C ALA A 233 -16.81 12.15 10.11
N TYR A 234 -15.76 11.68 10.79
CA TYR A 234 -14.39 11.90 10.38
C TYR A 234 -14.06 11.17 9.06
N ALA A 235 -14.50 9.93 8.90
CA ALA A 235 -14.29 9.17 7.67
C ALA A 235 -14.96 9.85 6.46
N ALA A 236 -16.17 10.38 6.61
CA ALA A 236 -16.84 11.15 5.57
C ALA A 236 -16.08 12.45 5.22
N TYR A 237 -15.59 13.18 6.22
CA TYR A 237 -14.71 14.34 6.06
C TYR A 237 -13.43 13.94 5.32
N HIS A 238 -12.76 12.89 5.80
CA HIS A 238 -11.50 12.41 5.21
C HIS A 238 -11.65 12.06 3.73
N LEU A 239 -12.65 11.25 3.37
CA LEU A 239 -12.91 10.89 1.97
C LEU A 239 -13.18 12.10 1.06
N ARG A 240 -13.71 13.20 1.62
CA ARG A 240 -13.95 14.42 0.85
C ARG A 240 -12.67 15.21 0.56
N PHE A 241 -11.65 15.09 1.42
CA PHE A 241 -10.48 15.97 1.41
C PHE A 241 -9.13 15.22 1.30
N CYS A 242 -9.13 13.89 1.28
CA CYS A 242 -7.90 13.07 1.32
C CYS A 242 -6.94 13.29 0.12
N GLU A 243 -7.41 13.89 -0.96
CA GLU A 243 -6.59 14.25 -2.14
C GLU A 243 -5.99 15.65 -2.07
N GLN A 244 -6.31 16.45 -1.04
CA GLN A 244 -5.74 17.79 -0.91
C GLN A 244 -4.28 17.74 -0.45
N ARG A 245 -3.40 18.43 -1.20
CA ARG A 245 -1.94 18.36 -0.97
C ARG A 245 -1.53 18.73 0.44
N GLU A 246 -2.20 19.70 1.06
CA GLU A 246 -1.96 20.11 2.44
C GLU A 246 -2.27 19.05 3.49
N LEU A 247 -3.07 18.01 3.13
CA LEU A 247 -3.43 16.92 4.02
C LEU A 247 -2.60 15.64 3.79
N LEU A 248 -1.93 15.53 2.63
CA LEU A 248 -1.13 14.36 2.30
C LEU A 248 0.02 14.14 3.31
N GLY A 249 0.70 15.22 3.70
CA GLY A 249 1.86 15.14 4.60
C GLY A 249 1.55 14.69 6.03
N SER A 250 0.28 14.62 6.41
CA SER A 250 -0.15 14.14 7.74
C SER A 250 -0.48 12.64 7.76
N SER A 251 -0.47 11.98 6.62
CA SER A 251 -0.83 10.57 6.50
C SER A 251 0.42 9.69 6.51
N SER A 252 0.41 8.63 7.29
CA SER A 252 1.49 7.64 7.27
C SER A 252 1.45 6.79 5.99
N HIS A 253 0.25 6.47 5.51
CA HIS A 253 0.04 5.76 4.27
C HIS A 253 -0.52 6.69 3.19
N LEU A 254 0.12 6.66 2.02
CA LEU A 254 -0.27 7.39 0.82
C LEU A 254 -0.63 6.41 -0.28
N LEU A 255 -1.66 6.72 -1.06
CA LEU A 255 -2.09 5.92 -2.20
C LEU A 255 -1.93 6.73 -3.48
N HIS A 256 -0.95 6.35 -4.31
CA HIS A 256 -0.78 6.92 -5.64
C HIS A 256 -1.59 6.11 -6.65
N ILE A 257 -2.35 6.81 -7.47
CA ILE A 257 -3.22 6.22 -8.49
C ILE A 257 -2.78 6.74 -9.85
N CYS A 258 -2.46 5.84 -10.75
CA CYS A 258 -2.17 6.17 -12.14
C CYS A 258 -2.96 5.27 -13.09
N ARG A 259 -3.05 5.72 -14.34
CA ARG A 259 -3.69 4.99 -15.42
C ARG A 259 -2.65 4.64 -16.48
N LYS A 260 -2.58 3.38 -16.88
CA LYS A 260 -1.71 2.96 -17.99
C LYS A 260 -2.10 3.68 -19.27
N SER A 261 -1.13 4.29 -19.93
CA SER A 261 -1.33 4.98 -21.20
C SER A 261 -1.82 4.02 -22.28
N CYS A 262 -2.73 4.48 -23.12
CA CYS A 262 -3.11 3.74 -24.31
C CYS A 262 -1.94 3.74 -25.31
N LYS A 263 -1.64 2.57 -25.88
CA LYS A 263 -0.67 2.47 -26.96
C LYS A 263 -1.18 3.14 -28.23
#